data_dbe08838cdf689b9247bd74a8789cb0e
#
_entry.id   dbe08838cdf689b9247bd74a8789cb0e
#
_cell.length_a   1.000
_cell.length_b   1.000
_cell.length_c   1.000
_cell.angle_alpha   90.00
_cell.angle_beta   90.00
_cell.angle_gamma   90.00
#
_symmetry.space_group_name_H-M   'P 1'
#
loop_
_entity.id
_entity.type
_entity.pdbx_description
1 polymer ?
#
loop_
_entity_poly.entity_id
_entity_poly.type
_entity_poly.pdbx_seq_one_letter_code
_entity_poly.pdbx_strand_id
1 'polypeptide(L)'
;DNTEALSRTRIQYGTSLFYPATVMGSHVSATPNHQTGNITPIKFRFDIACAGRLGMELQPKRMDDAEKRFARKAVASYKAYRDIVMEGDLYRIGTPYDDTGYYGMMYVSKDKKKAVLFTYCIRYQSRTLIPKFRLHGLDAKTRYTVREQNTDKKRFWFDGGTFTGEYLANAGINP
;
A
#
# COMPACT_ATOMS: atom_id res chain seq x y z
N ASP A 1 0.68 -20.24 -5.32
CA ASP A 1 0.18 -18.87 -5.37
C ASP A 1 -1.22 -18.77 -4.78
N ASN A 2 -1.56 -17.66 -4.17
CA ASN A 2 -2.86 -17.43 -3.56
C ASN A 2 -3.37 -16.04 -3.95
N THR A 3 -4.65 -15.94 -4.35
CA THR A 3 -5.26 -14.69 -4.79
C THR A 3 -5.90 -13.89 -3.65
N GLU A 4 -5.97 -14.45 -2.45
CA GLU A 4 -6.58 -13.82 -1.29
C GLU A 4 -5.71 -12.66 -0.79
N ALA A 5 -6.33 -11.48 -0.55
CA ALA A 5 -5.60 -10.25 -0.27
C ALA A 5 -4.71 -10.31 0.99
N LEU A 6 -5.15 -10.98 2.06
CA LEU A 6 -4.33 -11.12 3.26
C LEU A 6 -3.12 -12.05 3.01
N SER A 7 -3.29 -13.13 2.28
CA SER A 7 -2.20 -14.00 1.86
C SER A 7 -1.20 -13.27 0.96
N ARG A 8 -1.71 -12.40 0.06
CA ARG A 8 -0.89 -11.57 -0.82
C ARG A 8 0.04 -10.60 -0.07
N THR A 9 -0.30 -10.18 1.14
CA THR A 9 0.60 -9.33 1.95
C THR A 9 1.98 -9.98 2.11
N ARG A 10 2.01 -11.27 2.44
CA ARG A 10 3.26 -12.04 2.60
C ARG A 10 3.88 -12.41 1.27
N ILE A 11 3.07 -12.85 0.31
CA ILE A 11 3.54 -13.24 -1.02
C ILE A 11 4.23 -12.06 -1.72
N GLN A 12 3.59 -10.89 -1.76
CA GLN A 12 4.15 -9.72 -2.44
C GLN A 12 5.40 -9.20 -1.72
N TYR A 13 5.39 -9.17 -0.39
CA TYR A 13 6.58 -8.81 0.38
C TYR A 13 7.74 -9.77 0.09
N GLY A 14 7.51 -11.09 0.17
CA GLY A 14 8.52 -12.11 -0.11
C GLY A 14 9.03 -12.04 -1.54
N THR A 15 8.15 -11.89 -2.53
CA THR A 15 8.54 -11.71 -3.94
C THR A 15 9.43 -10.47 -4.11
N SER A 16 9.13 -9.39 -3.41
CA SER A 16 9.90 -8.14 -3.51
C SER A 16 11.34 -8.24 -2.98
N LEU A 17 11.68 -9.31 -2.25
CA LEU A 17 13.07 -9.54 -1.80
C LEU A 17 14.00 -9.95 -2.95
N PHE A 18 13.44 -10.54 -4.00
CA PHE A 18 14.18 -11.10 -5.11
C PHE A 18 13.89 -10.45 -6.46
N TYR A 19 12.69 -9.88 -6.61
CA TYR A 19 12.19 -9.38 -7.89
C TYR A 19 11.62 -7.97 -7.78
N PRO A 20 11.80 -7.12 -8.81
CA PRO A 20 11.21 -5.80 -8.86
C PRO A 20 9.69 -5.86 -9.06
N ALA A 21 9.01 -4.76 -8.73
CA ALA A 21 7.55 -4.65 -8.88
C ALA A 21 7.05 -4.85 -10.32
N THR A 22 7.90 -4.57 -11.30
CA THR A 22 7.58 -4.73 -12.74
C THR A 22 7.25 -6.17 -13.15
N VAL A 23 7.79 -7.17 -12.46
CA VAL A 23 7.50 -8.59 -12.74
C VAL A 23 6.50 -9.19 -11.76
N MET A 24 6.09 -8.44 -10.76
CA MET A 24 5.13 -8.89 -9.74
C MET A 24 3.70 -8.53 -10.13
N GLY A 25 2.97 -9.50 -10.72
CA GLY A 25 1.53 -9.36 -10.93
C GLY A 25 0.79 -9.31 -9.59
N SER A 26 -0.02 -8.27 -9.41
CA SER A 26 -0.81 -8.04 -8.21
C SER A 26 -2.26 -7.82 -8.59
N HIS A 27 -3.15 -8.67 -8.10
CA HIS A 27 -4.53 -8.70 -8.57
C HIS A 27 -5.52 -8.34 -7.46
N VAL A 28 -6.52 -7.54 -7.81
CA VAL A 28 -7.74 -7.40 -7.00
C VAL A 28 -8.59 -8.63 -7.25
N SER A 29 -8.69 -9.51 -6.27
CA SER A 29 -9.48 -10.74 -6.36
C SER A 29 -10.93 -10.54 -5.92
N ALA A 30 -11.77 -11.52 -6.24
CA ALA A 30 -13.16 -11.57 -5.80
C ALA A 30 -13.27 -11.71 -4.27
N THR A 31 -14.43 -11.34 -3.74
CA THR A 31 -14.82 -11.62 -2.34
C THR A 31 -16.25 -12.19 -2.32
N PRO A 32 -16.55 -13.27 -1.58
CA PRO A 32 -15.59 -14.12 -0.86
C PRO A 32 -14.51 -14.68 -1.78
N ASN A 33 -13.28 -14.83 -1.27
CA ASN A 33 -12.19 -15.41 -2.06
C ASN A 33 -12.43 -16.90 -2.28
N HIS A 34 -12.26 -17.38 -3.52
CA HIS A 34 -12.57 -18.77 -3.90
C HIS A 34 -11.60 -19.82 -3.31
N GLN A 35 -10.39 -19.41 -2.88
CA GLN A 35 -9.40 -20.31 -2.29
C GLN A 35 -9.54 -20.42 -0.77
N THR A 36 -9.95 -19.33 -0.09
CA THR A 36 -9.95 -19.25 1.37
C THR A 36 -11.33 -19.04 1.98
N GLY A 37 -12.31 -18.61 1.20
CA GLY A 37 -13.63 -18.20 1.69
C GLY A 37 -13.65 -16.85 2.40
N ASN A 38 -12.50 -16.20 2.59
CA ASN A 38 -12.39 -14.94 3.31
C ASN A 38 -13.12 -13.80 2.60
N ILE A 39 -13.77 -12.95 3.41
CA ILE A 39 -14.40 -11.71 2.96
C ILE A 39 -13.48 -10.55 3.33
N THR A 40 -13.00 -9.80 2.34
CA THR A 40 -12.10 -8.66 2.52
C THR A 40 -12.67 -7.40 1.89
N PRO A 41 -12.56 -6.23 2.58
CA PRO A 41 -13.04 -4.95 2.04
C PRO A 41 -12.35 -4.60 0.72
N ILE A 42 -13.10 -3.95 -0.18
CA ILE A 42 -12.57 -3.56 -1.50
C ILE A 42 -11.33 -2.66 -1.38
N LYS A 43 -11.31 -1.74 -0.41
CA LYS A 43 -10.14 -0.88 -0.16
C LYS A 43 -8.89 -1.71 0.09
N PHE A 44 -8.96 -2.70 1.01
CA PHE A 44 -7.80 -3.53 1.34
C PHE A 44 -7.32 -4.34 0.13
N ARG A 45 -8.25 -4.91 -0.66
CA ARG A 45 -7.92 -5.64 -1.88
C ARG A 45 -7.17 -4.77 -2.89
N PHE A 46 -7.63 -3.52 -3.10
CA PHE A 46 -6.96 -2.57 -3.98
C PHE A 46 -5.63 -2.09 -3.43
N ASP A 47 -5.53 -1.76 -2.15
CA ASP A 47 -4.29 -1.25 -1.56
C ASP A 47 -3.17 -2.30 -1.64
N ILE A 48 -3.49 -3.59 -1.48
CA ILE A 48 -2.53 -4.69 -1.72
C ILE A 48 -2.16 -4.78 -3.20
N ALA A 49 -3.13 -4.77 -4.10
CA ALA A 49 -2.87 -4.93 -5.52
C ALA A 49 -2.10 -3.74 -6.13
N CYS A 50 -2.30 -2.54 -5.63
CA CYS A 50 -1.61 -1.33 -6.08
C CYS A 50 -0.12 -1.27 -5.70
N ALA A 51 0.34 -2.10 -4.76
CA ALA A 51 1.76 -2.18 -4.40
C ALA A 51 2.61 -3.00 -5.39
N GLY A 52 2.06 -3.40 -6.53
CA GLY A 52 2.72 -4.07 -7.63
C GLY A 52 2.07 -3.70 -8.95
N ARG A 53 2.21 -4.55 -9.96
CA ARG A 53 1.56 -4.37 -11.26
C ARG A 53 0.08 -4.73 -11.15
N LEU A 54 -0.75 -3.69 -10.96
CA LEU A 54 -2.18 -3.83 -10.74
C LEU A 54 -2.88 -4.59 -11.87
N GLY A 55 -3.56 -5.65 -11.52
CA GLY A 55 -4.51 -6.38 -12.35
C GLY A 55 -5.85 -6.57 -11.63
N MET A 56 -6.85 -7.04 -12.33
CA MET A 56 -8.15 -7.36 -11.77
C MET A 56 -8.53 -8.80 -12.11
N GLU A 57 -8.73 -9.61 -11.08
CA GLU A 57 -9.13 -11.01 -11.17
C GLU A 57 -10.48 -11.20 -10.47
N LEU A 58 -11.45 -10.47 -10.97
CA LEU A 58 -12.82 -10.50 -10.47
C LEU A 58 -13.81 -10.20 -11.60
N GLN A 59 -15.07 -10.55 -11.38
CA GLN A 59 -16.15 -10.28 -12.32
C GLN A 59 -16.84 -8.95 -11.99
N PRO A 60 -16.66 -7.89 -12.79
CA PRO A 60 -17.29 -6.58 -12.53
C PRO A 60 -18.82 -6.64 -12.41
N LYS A 61 -19.45 -7.63 -13.01
CA LYS A 61 -20.90 -7.86 -12.91
C LYS A 61 -21.37 -8.17 -11.49
N ARG A 62 -20.48 -8.69 -10.63
CA ARG A 62 -20.78 -9.04 -9.24
C ARG A 62 -20.51 -7.91 -8.25
N MET A 63 -19.89 -6.82 -8.72
CA MET A 63 -19.62 -5.64 -7.90
C MET A 63 -20.91 -4.80 -7.80
N ASP A 64 -21.17 -4.29 -6.60
CA ASP A 64 -22.19 -3.27 -6.43
C ASP A 64 -21.71 -1.91 -6.95
N ASP A 65 -22.60 -0.90 -6.94
CA ASP A 65 -22.26 0.40 -7.49
C ASP A 65 -21.26 1.19 -6.62
N ALA A 66 -21.22 0.94 -5.30
CA ALA A 66 -20.24 1.56 -4.40
C ALA A 66 -18.84 1.00 -4.70
N GLU A 67 -18.73 -0.32 -4.83
CA GLU A 67 -17.48 -0.98 -5.22
C GLU A 67 -16.99 -0.54 -6.60
N LYS A 68 -17.89 -0.40 -7.59
CA LYS A 68 -17.53 0.10 -8.93
C LYS A 68 -17.03 1.55 -8.88
N ARG A 69 -17.66 2.41 -8.07
CA ARG A 69 -17.19 3.80 -7.87
C ARG A 69 -15.83 3.83 -7.22
N PHE A 70 -15.62 3.03 -6.16
CA PHE A 70 -14.34 2.90 -5.48
C PHE A 70 -13.25 2.41 -6.45
N ALA A 71 -13.51 1.34 -7.20
CA ALA A 71 -12.58 0.76 -8.16
C ALA A 71 -12.14 1.78 -9.22
N ARG A 72 -13.07 2.58 -9.78
CA ARG A 72 -12.72 3.64 -10.73
C ARG A 72 -11.77 4.67 -10.13
N LYS A 73 -12.03 5.13 -8.89
CA LYS A 73 -11.14 6.07 -8.18
C LYS A 73 -9.77 5.45 -7.92
N ALA A 74 -9.73 4.21 -7.41
CA ALA A 74 -8.49 3.51 -7.07
C ALA A 74 -7.61 3.28 -8.30
N VAL A 75 -8.20 2.87 -9.44
CA VAL A 75 -7.48 2.73 -10.71
C VAL A 75 -6.96 4.07 -11.23
N ALA A 76 -7.73 5.15 -11.11
CA ALA A 76 -7.28 6.48 -11.49
C ALA A 76 -6.10 6.95 -10.62
N SER A 77 -6.19 6.76 -9.31
CA SER A 77 -5.08 7.04 -8.37
C SER A 77 -3.83 6.21 -8.72
N TYR A 78 -3.99 4.90 -8.94
CA TYR A 78 -2.87 4.03 -9.33
C TYR A 78 -2.18 4.51 -10.60
N LYS A 79 -2.94 4.88 -11.64
CA LYS A 79 -2.37 5.41 -12.89
C LYS A 79 -1.53 6.68 -12.68
N ALA A 80 -1.84 7.48 -11.67
CA ALA A 80 -1.11 8.70 -11.37
C ALA A 80 0.25 8.47 -10.68
N TYR A 81 0.43 7.31 -10.02
CA TYR A 81 1.68 6.99 -9.31
C TYR A 81 2.32 5.65 -9.70
N ARG A 82 1.73 4.89 -10.62
CA ARG A 82 2.24 3.55 -10.99
C ARG A 82 3.70 3.56 -11.41
N ASP A 83 4.16 4.63 -12.09
CA ASP A 83 5.54 4.72 -12.56
C ASP A 83 6.52 4.77 -11.37
N ILE A 84 6.10 5.37 -10.23
CA ILE A 84 6.89 5.35 -9.00
C ILE A 84 6.97 3.93 -8.43
N VAL A 85 5.87 3.17 -8.49
CA VAL A 85 5.86 1.77 -8.04
C VAL A 85 6.70 0.87 -8.94
N MET A 86 6.64 1.10 -10.26
CA MET A 86 7.35 0.27 -11.25
C MET A 86 8.85 0.55 -11.31
N GLU A 87 9.27 1.82 -11.22
CA GLU A 87 10.63 2.26 -11.51
C GLU A 87 11.37 2.81 -10.29
N GLY A 88 10.65 3.12 -9.22
CA GLY A 88 11.20 3.69 -7.99
C GLY A 88 12.02 2.70 -7.17
N ASP A 89 12.78 3.24 -6.23
CA ASP A 89 13.52 2.44 -5.26
C ASP A 89 12.60 1.99 -4.14
N LEU A 90 12.59 0.70 -3.84
CA LEU A 90 11.75 0.09 -2.80
C LEU A 90 12.46 0.12 -1.44
N TYR A 91 11.80 0.73 -0.46
CA TYR A 91 12.16 0.69 0.96
C TYR A 91 11.10 -0.10 1.73
N ARG A 92 11.51 -1.14 2.44
CA ARG A 92 10.64 -1.95 3.30
C ARG A 92 10.73 -1.44 4.74
N ILE A 93 9.60 -1.32 5.41
CA ILE A 93 9.50 -0.82 6.79
C ILE A 93 8.77 -1.88 7.60
N GLY A 94 9.48 -2.55 8.50
CA GLY A 94 8.96 -3.73 9.17
C GLY A 94 8.78 -4.93 8.23
N THR A 95 8.05 -5.93 8.69
CA THR A 95 7.83 -7.17 7.94
C THR A 95 6.47 -7.80 8.28
N PRO A 96 5.80 -8.47 7.32
CA PRO A 96 4.55 -9.19 7.60
C PRO A 96 4.77 -10.51 8.37
N TYR A 97 6.01 -10.85 8.71
CA TYR A 97 6.38 -12.12 9.35
C TYR A 97 6.65 -11.98 10.84
N ASP A 98 6.75 -10.76 11.37
CA ASP A 98 6.91 -10.52 12.81
C ASP A 98 5.57 -10.49 13.57
N ASP A 99 5.65 -10.36 14.89
CA ASP A 99 4.49 -10.35 15.74
C ASP A 99 3.81 -8.98 15.86
N THR A 100 4.40 -7.92 15.32
CA THR A 100 3.80 -6.58 15.39
C THR A 100 2.53 -6.47 14.56
N GLY A 101 2.44 -7.23 13.47
CA GLY A 101 1.33 -7.18 12.52
C GLY A 101 1.27 -5.93 11.66
N TYR A 102 2.30 -5.06 11.72
CA TYR A 102 2.40 -3.82 10.96
C TYR A 102 3.63 -3.83 10.06
N TYR A 103 3.46 -3.48 8.80
CA TYR A 103 4.59 -3.27 7.89
C TYR A 103 4.23 -2.26 6.79
N GLY A 104 5.24 -1.76 6.09
CA GLY A 104 5.07 -0.86 4.95
C GLY A 104 6.00 -1.21 3.79
N MET A 105 5.56 -0.83 2.60
CA MET A 105 6.34 -0.82 1.37
C MET A 105 6.31 0.59 0.79
N MET A 106 7.45 1.22 0.67
CA MET A 106 7.56 2.57 0.13
C MET A 106 8.40 2.56 -1.14
N TYR A 107 7.87 3.12 -2.19
CA TYR A 107 8.56 3.35 -3.45
C TYR A 107 8.91 4.84 -3.58
N VAL A 108 10.15 5.15 -3.86
CA VAL A 108 10.65 6.51 -4.04
C VAL A 108 11.09 6.71 -5.48
N SER A 109 10.61 7.76 -6.14
CA SER A 109 11.05 8.09 -7.50
C SER A 109 12.56 8.34 -7.56
N LYS A 110 13.20 8.04 -8.70
CA LYS A 110 14.66 8.17 -8.87
C LYS A 110 15.17 9.61 -8.61
N ASP A 111 14.37 10.60 -8.90
CA ASP A 111 14.66 12.00 -8.61
C ASP A 111 14.35 12.44 -7.17
N LYS A 112 13.86 11.52 -6.34
CA LYS A 112 13.45 11.71 -4.94
C LYS A 112 12.39 12.79 -4.70
N LYS A 113 11.67 13.21 -5.74
CA LYS A 113 10.63 14.24 -5.62
C LYS A 113 9.27 13.69 -5.17
N LYS A 114 9.04 12.40 -5.38
CA LYS A 114 7.78 11.73 -5.09
C LYS A 114 8.02 10.37 -4.46
N ALA A 115 7.08 9.97 -3.60
CA ALA A 115 7.07 8.63 -3.04
C ALA A 115 5.63 8.13 -2.90
N VAL A 116 5.48 6.82 -2.86
CA VAL A 116 4.20 6.15 -2.52
C VAL A 116 4.47 5.17 -1.40
N LEU A 117 3.75 5.32 -0.30
CA LEU A 117 3.84 4.45 0.86
C LEU A 117 2.55 3.63 1.00
N PHE A 118 2.70 2.33 1.05
CA PHE A 118 1.66 1.39 1.42
C PHE A 118 1.91 0.91 2.85
N THR A 119 0.96 1.13 3.76
CA THR A 119 1.04 0.65 5.14
C THR A 119 -0.07 -0.36 5.40
N TYR A 120 0.26 -1.42 6.11
CA TYR A 120 -0.66 -2.51 6.38
C TYR A 120 -0.67 -2.85 7.86
N CYS A 121 -1.88 -3.03 8.40
CA CYS A 121 -2.12 -3.72 9.65
C CYS A 121 -2.77 -5.07 9.31
N ILE A 122 -1.99 -6.15 9.36
CA ILE A 122 -2.46 -7.51 9.02
C ILE A 122 -2.93 -8.31 10.23
N ARG A 123 -2.59 -7.83 11.42
CA ARG A 123 -3.01 -8.40 12.69
C ARG A 123 -3.09 -7.30 13.74
N TYR A 124 -4.30 -6.93 14.12
CA TYR A 124 -4.51 -5.99 15.22
C TYR A 124 -4.37 -6.71 16.56
N GLN A 125 -3.56 -6.14 17.44
CA GLN A 125 -3.46 -6.58 18.84
C GLN A 125 -3.88 -5.43 19.73
N SER A 126 -4.87 -5.67 20.60
CA SER A 126 -5.29 -4.69 21.60
C SER A 126 -4.10 -4.32 22.52
N ARG A 127 -4.00 -3.04 22.84
CA ARG A 127 -2.93 -2.48 23.71
C ARG A 127 -1.51 -2.50 23.13
N THR A 128 -1.36 -2.82 21.84
CA THR A 128 -0.06 -2.68 21.16
C THR A 128 0.07 -1.28 20.59
N LEU A 129 1.22 -0.63 20.82
CA LEU A 129 1.51 0.66 20.21
C LEU A 129 1.66 0.49 18.70
N ILE A 130 0.96 1.31 17.93
CA ILE A 130 1.14 1.37 16.49
C ILE A 130 2.55 1.90 16.22
N PRO A 131 3.41 1.15 15.48
CA PRO A 131 4.77 1.58 15.21
C PRO A 131 4.79 2.82 14.31
N LYS A 132 5.79 3.66 14.51
CA LYS A 132 6.06 4.76 13.60
C LYS A 132 6.73 4.24 12.33
N PHE A 133 6.18 4.61 11.18
CA PHE A 133 6.79 4.33 9.89
C PHE A 133 7.79 5.44 9.56
N ARG A 134 9.08 5.12 9.62
CA ARG A 134 10.17 6.02 9.25
C ARG A 134 10.43 5.93 7.76
N LEU A 135 10.34 7.05 7.05
CA LEU A 135 10.36 7.08 5.59
C LEU A 135 11.76 7.37 5.08
N HIS A 136 12.54 6.33 4.83
CA HIS A 136 13.90 6.45 4.31
C HIS A 136 13.91 6.65 2.79
N GLY A 137 15.05 7.15 2.25
CA GLY A 137 15.27 7.32 0.81
C GLY A 137 14.78 8.65 0.24
N LEU A 138 14.06 9.45 1.01
CA LEU A 138 13.66 10.80 0.64
C LEU A 138 14.87 11.77 0.72
N ASP A 139 14.82 12.86 -0.04
CA ASP A 139 15.81 13.95 0.12
C ASP A 139 15.53 14.69 1.44
N ALA A 140 16.56 14.82 2.29
CA ALA A 140 16.42 15.35 3.64
C ALA A 140 15.87 16.78 3.70
N LYS A 141 16.24 17.62 2.73
CA LYS A 141 15.89 19.05 2.69
C LYS A 141 14.60 19.33 1.94
N THR A 142 14.18 18.43 1.07
CA THR A 142 12.95 18.60 0.28
C THR A 142 11.72 18.48 1.17
N ARG A 143 10.72 19.34 0.92
CA ARG A 143 9.44 19.32 1.62
C ARG A 143 8.43 18.49 0.83
N TYR A 144 7.83 17.50 1.49
CA TYR A 144 6.84 16.58 0.92
C TYR A 144 5.48 16.84 1.54
N THR A 145 4.46 17.02 0.71
CA THR A 145 3.07 17.04 1.16
C THR A 145 2.54 15.60 1.18
N VAL A 146 2.16 15.12 2.35
CA VAL A 146 1.61 13.78 2.53
C VAL A 146 0.11 13.79 2.28
N ARG A 147 -0.39 12.82 1.50
CA ARG A 147 -1.83 12.69 1.21
C ARG A 147 -2.26 11.23 1.27
N GLU A 148 -3.30 10.97 2.03
CA GLU A 148 -3.94 9.65 2.04
C GLU A 148 -4.69 9.42 0.73
N GLN A 149 -4.54 8.23 0.16
CA GLN A 149 -5.20 7.80 -1.08
C GLN A 149 -6.31 6.78 -0.80
N ASN A 150 -7.21 6.59 -1.78
CA ASN A 150 -8.29 5.61 -1.71
C ASN A 150 -9.19 5.78 -0.47
N THR A 151 -9.48 7.01 -0.10
CA THR A 151 -10.40 7.36 0.99
C THR A 151 -11.24 8.58 0.62
N ASP A 152 -12.46 8.65 1.15
CA ASP A 152 -13.34 9.82 1.00
C ASP A 152 -13.26 10.75 2.23
N LYS A 153 -12.64 10.29 3.31
CA LYS A 153 -12.49 11.05 4.56
C LYS A 153 -11.05 10.96 5.06
N LYS A 154 -10.51 12.09 5.49
CA LYS A 154 -9.25 12.11 6.21
C LYS A 154 -9.33 11.21 7.44
N ARG A 155 -8.39 10.30 7.58
CA ARG A 155 -8.31 9.39 8.73
C ARG A 155 -7.11 9.71 9.62
N PHE A 156 -6.07 10.28 9.03
CA PHE A 156 -4.81 10.51 9.71
C PHE A 156 -4.52 12.01 9.84
N TRP A 157 -3.96 12.39 10.97
CA TRP A 157 -3.65 13.78 11.30
C TRP A 157 -2.65 14.44 10.35
N PHE A 158 -1.79 13.65 9.73
CA PHE A 158 -0.75 14.12 8.80
C PHE A 158 -1.27 14.33 7.37
N ASP A 159 -2.50 13.93 7.04
CA ASP A 159 -3.05 14.10 5.70
C ASP A 159 -3.21 15.58 5.35
N GLY A 160 -2.57 15.99 4.23
CA GLY A 160 -2.44 17.37 3.80
C GLY A 160 -1.29 18.14 4.46
N GLY A 161 -0.60 17.54 5.44
CA GLY A 161 0.58 18.13 6.09
C GLY A 161 1.81 18.12 5.18
N THR A 162 2.73 19.07 5.42
CA THR A 162 3.98 19.18 4.67
C THR A 162 5.16 19.08 5.63
N PHE A 163 6.05 18.11 5.37
CA PHE A 163 7.17 17.75 6.22
C PHE A 163 8.46 17.69 5.40
N THR A 164 9.61 17.91 6.03
CA THR A 164 10.91 17.67 5.38
C THR A 164 11.17 16.15 5.29
N GLY A 165 11.98 15.73 4.32
CA GLY A 165 12.40 14.34 4.25
C GLY A 165 13.14 13.88 5.50
N GLU A 166 13.95 14.77 6.10
CA GLU A 166 14.62 14.51 7.39
C GLU A 166 13.61 14.23 8.51
N TYR A 167 12.54 15.04 8.63
CA TYR A 167 11.48 14.79 9.62
C TYR A 167 10.81 13.44 9.39
N LEU A 168 10.46 13.14 8.14
CA LEU A 168 9.82 11.87 7.78
C LEU A 168 10.71 10.65 8.04
N ALA A 169 12.04 10.79 7.88
CA ALA A 169 13.00 9.74 8.14
C ALA A 169 13.24 9.51 9.65
N ASN A 170 13.27 10.58 10.45
CA ASN A 170 13.63 10.49 11.88
C ASN A 170 12.41 10.35 12.78
N ALA A 171 11.39 11.20 12.62
CA ALA A 171 10.18 11.15 13.41
C ALA A 171 9.18 10.11 12.89
N GLY A 172 9.10 9.95 11.56
CA GLY A 172 8.15 9.07 10.91
C GLY A 172 6.69 9.54 11.01
N ILE A 173 5.79 8.71 10.52
CA ILE A 173 4.33 8.91 10.61
C ILE A 173 3.67 7.70 11.26
N ASN A 174 2.55 7.90 11.92
CA ASN A 174 1.67 6.85 12.44
C ASN A 174 0.45 6.75 11.53
N PRO A 175 0.31 5.68 10.74
CA PRO A 175 -0.87 5.45 9.93
C PRO A 175 -2.05 4.93 10.76
#